data_c619aad0f4fc6d71f354b3410efd5da8
#
_entry.id   c619aad0f4fc6d71f354b3410efd5da8
#
_cell.length_a   1.000
_cell.length_b   1.000
_cell.length_c   1.000
_cell.angle_alpha   90.00
_cell.angle_beta   90.00
_cell.angle_gamma   90.00
#
_symmetry.space_group_name_H-M   'P 1'
#
loop_
_entity.id
_entity.type
_entity.pdbx_description
1 polymer ?
#
loop_
_entity_poly.entity_id
_entity_poly.type
_entity_poly.pdbx_seq_one_letter_code
_entity_poly.pdbx_strand_id
1 'polypeptide(L)'
;EIIANAEKALVDVSEYSNRSGFRKISEVLDVNFNTLEMRSQQTSDVTGLPTGFRDLDKITTGLHPDQLIILAARPAVGKTAFVLNIAQNVGTKQNKAVAVFSLEMGAESLVDRMLAAEGMIDSHALRTGQLTEQDWNNVMIAQGALAEAPIYIDDTPGIKITEIRARS
;
A
#
# COMPACT_ATOMS: atom_id res chain seq x y z
N GLU A 1 -1.55 36.28 23.45
CA GLU A 1 -1.76 34.78 23.33
C GLU A 1 -1.86 34.31 21.87
N ILE A 2 -2.65 34.96 21.01
CA ILE A 2 -2.83 34.59 19.59
C ILE A 2 -1.53 34.76 18.78
N ILE A 3 -0.77 35.83 19.02
CA ILE A 3 0.50 36.12 18.33
C ILE A 3 1.57 35.09 18.75
N ALA A 4 1.66 34.74 20.02
CA ALA A 4 2.62 33.78 20.51
C ALA A 4 2.33 32.35 19.96
N ASN A 5 1.05 32.00 19.78
CA ASN A 5 0.67 30.72 19.15
C ASN A 5 0.95 30.70 17.63
N ALA A 6 0.80 31.84 16.95
CA ALA A 6 1.15 31.98 15.54
C ALA A 6 2.67 31.93 15.32
N GLU A 7 3.46 32.57 16.19
CA GLU A 7 4.92 32.49 16.16
C GLU A 7 5.41 31.07 16.41
N LYS A 8 4.81 30.35 17.37
CA LYS A 8 5.15 28.96 17.65
C LYS A 8 4.82 28.05 16.47
N ALA A 9 3.65 28.23 15.84
CA ALA A 9 3.26 27.47 14.64
C ALA A 9 4.20 27.76 13.45
N LEU A 10 4.68 29.00 13.28
CA LEU A 10 5.66 29.37 12.26
C LEU A 10 7.04 28.78 12.55
N VAL A 11 7.45 28.70 13.81
CA VAL A 11 8.71 28.04 14.21
C VAL A 11 8.62 26.55 13.98
N ASP A 12 7.50 25.89 14.34
CA ASP A 12 7.29 24.46 14.10
C ASP A 12 7.29 24.13 12.60
N VAL A 13 6.67 24.96 11.75
CA VAL A 13 6.72 24.82 10.28
C VAL A 13 8.14 25.07 9.74
N SER A 14 8.88 26.01 10.31
CA SER A 14 10.27 26.30 9.94
C SER A 14 11.23 25.16 10.35
N GLU A 15 11.02 24.54 11.51
CA GLU A 15 11.77 23.36 11.93
C GLU A 15 11.45 22.13 11.07
N TYR A 16 10.20 21.97 10.61
CA TYR A 16 9.80 20.92 9.65
C TYR A 16 10.46 21.14 8.27
N SER A 17 10.57 22.39 7.83
CA SER A 17 11.27 22.77 6.59
C SER A 17 12.80 22.60 6.69
N ASN A 18 13.37 22.72 7.88
CA ASN A 18 14.82 22.62 8.11
C ASN A 18 15.34 21.16 8.18
N ARG A 19 14.44 20.15 8.12
CA ARG A 19 14.85 18.73 8.01
C ARG A 19 15.42 18.35 6.63
N SER A 20 15.40 19.27 5.66
CA SER A 20 15.98 19.09 4.32
C SER A 20 17.39 19.68 4.16
N GLY A 21 18.09 20.01 5.25
CA GLY A 21 19.45 20.50 5.25
C GLY A 21 20.52 19.40 5.13
N PHE A 22 21.76 19.80 4.81
CA PHE A 22 22.91 18.88 4.83
C PHE A 22 23.12 18.30 6.23
N ARG A 23 23.16 16.98 6.32
CA ARG A 23 23.47 16.26 7.56
C ARG A 23 24.93 15.82 7.53
N LYS A 24 25.63 15.93 8.67
CA LYS A 24 26.99 15.43 8.76
C LYS A 24 26.98 13.90 8.65
N ILE A 25 27.91 13.35 7.87
CA ILE A 25 27.96 11.90 7.64
C ILE A 25 28.12 11.10 8.94
N SER A 26 28.82 11.63 9.95
CA SER A 26 28.95 10.98 11.25
C SER A 26 27.60 10.74 11.94
N GLU A 27 26.68 11.71 11.90
CA GLU A 27 25.34 11.58 12.49
C GLU A 27 24.49 10.52 11.74
N VAL A 28 24.69 10.44 10.42
CA VAL A 28 23.99 9.44 9.59
C VAL A 28 24.57 8.04 9.82
N LEU A 29 25.88 7.93 10.02
CA LEU A 29 26.57 6.66 10.30
C LEU A 29 26.12 6.07 11.64
N ASP A 30 25.97 6.87 12.70
CA ASP A 30 25.51 6.40 14.01
C ASP A 30 24.10 5.79 13.91
N VAL A 31 23.17 6.46 13.20
CA VAL A 31 21.81 5.97 12.95
C VAL A 31 21.85 4.68 12.12
N ASN A 32 22.69 4.65 11.08
CA ASN A 32 22.79 3.49 10.19
C ASN A 32 23.38 2.27 10.91
N PHE A 33 24.37 2.48 11.77
CA PHE A 33 24.97 1.39 12.56
C PHE A 33 23.93 0.73 13.48
N ASN A 34 23.16 1.52 14.22
CA ASN A 34 22.07 1.02 15.06
C ASN A 34 21.02 0.24 14.22
N THR A 35 20.72 0.73 13.03
CA THR A 35 19.78 0.04 12.11
C THR A 35 20.35 -1.29 11.62
N LEU A 36 21.65 -1.36 11.32
CA LEU A 36 22.33 -2.59 10.90
C LEU A 36 22.35 -3.62 12.05
N GLU A 37 22.61 -3.17 13.27
CA GLU A 37 22.58 -4.04 14.44
C GLU A 37 21.20 -4.64 14.67
N MET A 38 20.13 -3.84 14.59
CA MET A 38 18.75 -4.32 14.65
C MET A 38 18.43 -5.32 13.53
N ARG A 39 18.88 -5.06 12.30
CA ARG A 39 18.67 -5.98 11.16
C ARG A 39 19.45 -7.28 11.33
N SER A 40 20.66 -7.26 11.90
CA SER A 40 21.47 -8.46 12.13
C SER A 40 20.82 -9.44 13.10
N GLN A 41 19.93 -8.95 13.97
CA GLN A 41 19.17 -9.78 14.92
C GLN A 41 17.87 -10.35 14.33
N GLN A 42 17.44 -9.88 13.15
CA GLN A 42 16.29 -10.40 12.46
C GLN A 42 16.64 -11.69 11.72
N THR A 43 15.78 -12.71 11.89
CA THR A 43 15.92 -14.00 11.21
C THR A 43 15.26 -14.03 9.84
N SER A 44 14.60 -12.95 9.43
CA SER A 44 13.89 -12.84 8.14
C SER A 44 14.72 -12.10 7.11
N ASP A 45 14.79 -12.67 5.89
CA ASP A 45 15.41 -12.02 4.73
C ASP A 45 14.60 -10.80 4.23
N VAL A 46 13.36 -10.62 4.70
CA VAL A 46 12.47 -9.51 4.32
C VAL A 46 12.55 -8.42 5.37
N THR A 47 13.27 -7.35 5.06
CA THR A 47 13.47 -6.19 5.96
C THR A 47 12.45 -5.08 5.74
N GLY A 48 11.82 -5.05 4.56
CA GLY A 48 10.74 -4.14 4.19
C GLY A 48 9.36 -4.73 4.42
N LEU A 49 8.34 -4.06 3.87
CA LEU A 49 6.96 -4.51 3.92
C LEU A 49 6.76 -5.67 2.92
N PRO A 50 6.33 -6.87 3.37
CA PRO A 50 6.14 -8.00 2.47
C PRO A 50 5.01 -7.76 1.46
N THR A 51 5.26 -8.11 0.19
CA THR A 51 4.23 -8.07 -0.87
C THR A 51 3.24 -9.25 -0.80
N GLY A 52 3.63 -10.30 -0.08
CA GLY A 52 2.92 -11.57 -0.03
C GLY A 52 3.34 -12.56 -1.11
N PHE A 53 4.22 -12.17 -2.03
CA PHE A 53 4.84 -13.05 -3.03
C PHE A 53 6.25 -13.42 -2.57
N ARG A 54 6.39 -14.63 -2.03
CA ARG A 54 7.61 -15.09 -1.34
C ARG A 54 8.90 -14.90 -2.15
N ASP A 55 8.88 -15.27 -3.42
CA ASP A 55 10.08 -15.19 -4.27
C ASP A 55 10.42 -13.75 -4.65
N LEU A 56 9.39 -12.91 -4.84
CA LEU A 56 9.58 -11.47 -5.03
C LEU A 56 10.16 -10.83 -3.77
N ASP A 57 9.60 -11.15 -2.61
CA ASP A 57 10.04 -10.62 -1.32
C ASP A 57 11.50 -11.00 -1.01
N LYS A 58 11.95 -12.20 -1.40
CA LYS A 58 13.35 -12.61 -1.29
C LYS A 58 14.29 -11.76 -2.16
N ILE A 59 13.84 -11.41 -3.36
CA ILE A 59 14.66 -10.63 -4.31
C ILE A 59 14.71 -9.16 -3.90
N THR A 60 13.55 -8.59 -3.53
CA THR A 60 13.40 -7.16 -3.22
C THR A 60 13.67 -6.84 -1.76
N THR A 61 13.70 -7.85 -0.90
CA THR A 61 13.66 -7.71 0.57
C THR A 61 12.40 -7.01 1.10
N GLY A 62 11.30 -7.01 0.30
CA GLY A 62 10.05 -6.30 0.56
C GLY A 62 10.03 -4.88 0.03
N LEU A 63 8.94 -4.15 0.30
CA LEU A 63 8.77 -2.75 -0.08
C LEU A 63 9.36 -1.84 1.00
N HIS A 64 10.20 -0.90 0.61
CA HIS A 64 10.85 0.03 1.55
C HIS A 64 10.27 1.44 1.42
N PRO A 65 10.34 2.26 2.49
CA PRO A 65 9.99 3.67 2.43
C PRO A 65 10.78 4.42 1.35
N ASP A 66 10.20 5.47 0.82
CA ASP A 66 10.82 6.38 -0.15
C ASP A 66 11.22 5.74 -1.50
N GLN A 67 10.67 4.55 -1.81
CA GLN A 67 10.89 3.89 -3.09
C GLN A 67 9.72 4.09 -4.05
N LEU A 68 10.05 4.45 -5.30
CA LEU A 68 9.13 4.39 -6.43
C LEU A 68 9.34 3.05 -7.16
N ILE A 69 8.31 2.21 -7.17
CA ILE A 69 8.34 0.92 -7.85
C ILE A 69 7.48 1.00 -9.11
N ILE A 70 8.06 0.70 -10.26
CA ILE A 70 7.36 0.71 -11.55
C ILE A 70 7.13 -0.72 -12.00
N LEU A 71 5.85 -1.08 -12.18
CA LEU A 71 5.44 -2.35 -12.76
C LEU A 71 4.96 -2.13 -14.21
N ALA A 72 5.65 -2.72 -15.15
CA ALA A 72 5.29 -2.67 -16.57
C ALA A 72 4.96 -4.07 -17.10
N ALA A 73 3.92 -4.15 -17.90
CA ALA A 73 3.51 -5.37 -18.58
C ALA A 73 2.75 -5.04 -19.85
N ARG A 74 2.70 -5.99 -20.80
CA ARG A 74 1.84 -5.89 -21.97
C ARG A 74 0.36 -5.84 -21.54
N PRO A 75 -0.53 -5.26 -22.36
CA PRO A 75 -1.97 -5.30 -22.08
C PRO A 75 -2.46 -6.73 -21.82
N ALA A 76 -3.41 -6.89 -20.93
CA ALA A 76 -4.07 -8.14 -20.57
C ALA A 76 -3.18 -9.24 -19.93
N VAL A 77 -1.94 -8.95 -19.53
CA VAL A 77 -1.06 -9.92 -18.83
C VAL A 77 -1.35 -10.05 -17.33
N GLY A 78 -2.20 -9.17 -16.77
CA GLY A 78 -2.56 -9.23 -15.36
C GLY A 78 -1.84 -8.21 -14.46
N LYS A 79 -1.28 -7.14 -15.03
CA LYS A 79 -0.64 -6.05 -14.26
C LYS A 79 -1.49 -5.56 -13.09
N THR A 80 -2.75 -5.18 -13.37
CA THR A 80 -3.67 -4.67 -12.34
C THR A 80 -4.00 -5.73 -11.29
N ALA A 81 -4.22 -6.99 -11.70
CA ALA A 81 -4.47 -8.08 -10.76
C ALA A 81 -3.29 -8.31 -9.81
N PHE A 82 -2.06 -8.25 -10.32
CA PHE A 82 -0.86 -8.40 -9.51
C PHE A 82 -0.72 -7.26 -8.47
N VAL A 83 -0.93 -6.01 -8.89
CA VAL A 83 -0.87 -4.86 -7.97
C VAL A 83 -1.96 -4.93 -6.91
N LEU A 84 -3.18 -5.31 -7.29
CA LEU A 84 -4.29 -5.48 -6.35
C LEU A 84 -4.02 -6.59 -5.33
N ASN A 85 -3.40 -7.70 -5.75
CA ASN A 85 -3.01 -8.76 -4.84
C ASN A 85 -1.94 -8.29 -3.83
N ILE A 86 -1.00 -7.44 -4.24
CA ILE A 86 -0.05 -6.82 -3.30
C ILE A 86 -0.81 -5.92 -2.32
N ALA A 87 -1.67 -5.02 -2.82
CA ALA A 87 -2.47 -4.13 -2.00
C ALA A 87 -3.31 -4.90 -0.97
N GLN A 88 -3.96 -5.98 -1.40
CA GLN A 88 -4.75 -6.86 -0.57
C GLN A 88 -3.91 -7.59 0.48
N ASN A 89 -2.78 -8.18 0.11
CA ASN A 89 -1.87 -8.83 1.06
C ASN A 89 -1.36 -7.85 2.12
N VAL A 90 -1.02 -6.63 1.71
CA VAL A 90 -0.55 -5.57 2.62
C VAL A 90 -1.68 -5.14 3.56
N GLY A 91 -2.89 -4.91 3.05
CA GLY A 91 -4.04 -4.50 3.85
C GLY A 91 -4.51 -5.60 4.79
N THR A 92 -4.76 -6.82 4.29
CA THR A 92 -5.36 -7.90 5.08
C THR A 92 -4.37 -8.61 5.99
N LYS A 93 -3.14 -8.91 5.51
CA LYS A 93 -2.16 -9.71 6.26
C LYS A 93 -1.21 -8.88 7.11
N GLN A 94 -0.86 -7.68 6.65
CA GLN A 94 0.06 -6.79 7.38
C GLN A 94 -0.67 -5.69 8.15
N ASN A 95 -1.98 -5.55 7.94
CA ASN A 95 -2.81 -4.49 8.54
C ASN A 95 -2.20 -3.09 8.38
N LYS A 96 -1.65 -2.82 7.18
CA LYS A 96 -1.08 -1.53 6.81
C LYS A 96 -2.01 -0.81 5.85
N ALA A 97 -2.09 0.52 6.02
CA ALA A 97 -2.92 1.35 5.15
C ALA A 97 -2.39 1.33 3.71
N VAL A 98 -3.30 1.16 2.76
CA VAL A 98 -3.03 1.15 1.33
C VAL A 98 -3.97 2.10 0.63
N ALA A 99 -3.43 3.04 -0.14
CA ALA A 99 -4.21 3.89 -1.03
C ALA A 99 -4.05 3.43 -2.48
N VAL A 100 -5.16 3.20 -3.16
CA VAL A 100 -5.22 2.77 -4.56
C VAL A 100 -5.87 3.88 -5.37
N PHE A 101 -5.12 4.50 -6.27
CA PHE A 101 -5.64 5.47 -7.24
C PHE A 101 -5.81 4.79 -8.59
N SER A 102 -7.04 4.66 -9.07
CA SER A 102 -7.37 3.98 -10.33
C SER A 102 -7.84 4.97 -11.37
N LEU A 103 -7.14 5.01 -12.52
CA LEU A 103 -7.48 5.89 -13.64
C LEU A 103 -8.23 5.17 -14.76
N GLU A 104 -8.25 3.84 -14.77
CA GLU A 104 -8.82 3.03 -15.84
C GLU A 104 -10.07 2.26 -15.40
N MET A 105 -10.16 1.90 -14.13
CA MET A 105 -11.20 1.00 -13.61
C MET A 105 -11.92 1.65 -12.44
N GLY A 106 -13.25 1.51 -12.38
CA GLY A 106 -14.05 1.93 -11.25
C GLY A 106 -13.79 1.08 -9.99
N ALA A 107 -14.09 1.65 -8.84
CA ALA A 107 -13.85 1.03 -7.54
C ALA A 107 -14.56 -0.33 -7.40
N GLU A 108 -15.80 -0.45 -7.88
CA GLU A 108 -16.54 -1.71 -7.83
C GLU A 108 -15.82 -2.84 -8.57
N SER A 109 -15.29 -2.55 -9.78
CA SER A 109 -14.54 -3.55 -10.55
C SER A 109 -13.25 -3.99 -9.87
N LEU A 110 -12.61 -3.11 -9.11
CA LEU A 110 -11.42 -3.46 -8.32
C LEU A 110 -11.81 -4.33 -7.12
N VAL A 111 -12.90 -3.98 -6.44
CA VAL A 111 -13.43 -4.74 -5.30
C VAL A 111 -13.87 -6.14 -5.75
N ASP A 112 -14.55 -6.28 -6.87
CA ASP A 112 -14.94 -7.59 -7.44
C ASP A 112 -13.70 -8.48 -7.65
N ARG A 113 -12.60 -7.91 -8.15
CA ARG A 113 -11.35 -8.65 -8.32
C ARG A 113 -10.71 -9.05 -6.99
N MET A 114 -10.76 -8.17 -5.99
CA MET A 114 -10.27 -8.47 -4.64
C MET A 114 -11.13 -9.58 -3.99
N LEU A 115 -12.45 -9.52 -4.12
CA LEU A 115 -13.36 -10.56 -3.64
C LEU A 115 -13.10 -11.91 -4.31
N ALA A 116 -12.92 -11.90 -5.64
CA ALA A 116 -12.60 -13.12 -6.40
C ALA A 116 -11.29 -13.75 -5.90
N ALA A 117 -10.28 -12.93 -5.65
CA ALA A 117 -8.97 -13.40 -5.19
C ALA A 117 -9.01 -13.92 -3.73
N GLU A 118 -9.68 -13.19 -2.82
CA GLU A 118 -9.79 -13.58 -1.41
C GLU A 118 -10.66 -14.81 -1.21
N GLY A 119 -11.81 -14.84 -1.87
CA GLY A 119 -12.77 -15.94 -1.77
C GLY A 119 -12.45 -17.15 -2.66
N MET A 120 -11.42 -17.05 -3.50
CA MET A 120 -11.13 -18.06 -4.55
C MET A 120 -12.36 -18.35 -5.43
N ILE A 121 -13.07 -17.30 -5.81
CA ILE A 121 -14.31 -17.35 -6.58
C ILE A 121 -14.02 -17.02 -8.04
N ASP A 122 -14.68 -17.70 -8.96
CA ASP A 122 -14.60 -17.38 -10.38
C ASP A 122 -15.07 -15.96 -10.66
N SER A 123 -14.22 -15.15 -11.29
CA SER A 123 -14.56 -13.76 -11.63
C SER A 123 -15.73 -13.63 -12.59
N HIS A 124 -15.98 -14.65 -13.44
CA HIS A 124 -17.13 -14.67 -14.31
C HIS A 124 -18.42 -14.91 -13.52
N ALA A 125 -18.39 -15.79 -12.52
CA ALA A 125 -19.52 -16.08 -11.65
C ALA A 125 -19.91 -14.82 -10.83
N LEU A 126 -18.93 -14.09 -10.30
CA LEU A 126 -19.19 -12.80 -9.63
C LEU A 126 -19.84 -11.79 -10.57
N ARG A 127 -19.30 -11.63 -11.78
CA ARG A 127 -19.81 -10.63 -12.74
C ARG A 127 -21.21 -10.96 -13.28
N THR A 128 -21.55 -12.25 -13.43
CA THR A 128 -22.87 -12.68 -13.93
C THR A 128 -23.89 -12.90 -12.82
N GLY A 129 -23.46 -12.89 -11.55
CA GLY A 129 -24.31 -13.22 -10.41
C GLY A 129 -24.68 -14.70 -10.31
N GLN A 130 -24.05 -15.57 -11.13
CA GLN A 130 -24.29 -17.01 -11.10
C GLN A 130 -23.41 -17.68 -10.04
N LEU A 131 -23.72 -17.40 -8.78
CA LEU A 131 -23.00 -17.91 -7.63
C LEU A 131 -23.70 -19.13 -7.04
N THR A 132 -22.93 -20.15 -6.73
CA THR A 132 -23.40 -21.30 -5.95
C THR A 132 -23.55 -20.91 -4.47
N GLU A 133 -24.19 -21.73 -3.68
CA GLU A 133 -24.29 -21.54 -2.22
C GLU A 133 -22.90 -21.46 -1.57
N GLN A 134 -21.96 -22.29 -2.06
CA GLN A 134 -20.57 -22.25 -1.58
C GLN A 134 -19.87 -20.93 -1.96
N ASP A 135 -20.11 -20.42 -3.17
CA ASP A 135 -19.54 -19.13 -3.59
C ASP A 135 -20.07 -17.99 -2.73
N TRP A 136 -21.35 -18.00 -2.39
CA TRP A 136 -21.95 -17.01 -1.48
C TRP A 136 -21.29 -17.04 -0.10
N ASN A 137 -21.03 -18.21 0.46
CA ASN A 137 -20.33 -18.33 1.72
C ASN A 137 -18.90 -17.77 1.62
N ASN A 138 -18.21 -18.07 0.54
CA ASN A 138 -16.86 -17.55 0.28
C ASN A 138 -16.86 -16.03 0.10
N VAL A 139 -17.85 -15.45 -0.59
CA VAL A 139 -18.04 -13.99 -0.72
C VAL A 139 -18.19 -13.35 0.65
N MET A 140 -19.02 -13.91 1.52
CA MET A 140 -19.26 -13.35 2.86
C MET A 140 -17.97 -13.36 3.71
N ILE A 141 -17.20 -14.44 3.66
CA ILE A 141 -15.91 -14.53 4.37
C ILE A 141 -14.92 -13.52 3.82
N ALA A 142 -14.78 -13.44 2.49
CA ALA A 142 -13.89 -12.51 1.81
C ALA A 142 -14.27 -11.05 2.08
N GLN A 143 -15.57 -10.74 2.05
CA GLN A 143 -16.08 -9.41 2.40
C GLN A 143 -15.73 -9.02 3.83
N GLY A 144 -15.87 -9.93 4.79
CA GLY A 144 -15.48 -9.69 6.18
C GLY A 144 -13.99 -9.33 6.31
N ALA A 145 -13.11 -10.10 5.68
CA ALA A 145 -11.67 -9.86 5.70
C ALA A 145 -11.28 -8.52 5.04
N LEU A 146 -11.90 -8.21 3.90
CA LEU A 146 -11.61 -6.95 3.17
C LEU A 146 -12.20 -5.73 3.87
N ALA A 147 -13.36 -5.86 4.54
CA ALA A 147 -13.99 -4.75 5.25
C ALA A 147 -13.17 -4.27 6.46
N GLU A 148 -12.40 -5.15 7.09
CA GLU A 148 -11.51 -4.81 8.19
C GLU A 148 -10.15 -4.26 7.72
N ALA A 149 -9.79 -4.50 6.45
CA ALA A 149 -8.51 -4.07 5.90
C ALA A 149 -8.49 -2.55 5.64
N PRO A 150 -7.43 -1.83 6.02
CA PRO A 150 -7.33 -0.38 5.79
C PRO A 150 -6.93 -0.09 4.33
N ILE A 151 -7.76 -0.47 3.37
CA ILE A 151 -7.57 -0.25 1.94
C ILE A 151 -8.53 0.85 1.48
N TYR A 152 -7.97 1.89 0.87
CA TYR A 152 -8.71 3.06 0.39
C TYR A 152 -8.59 3.13 -1.13
N ILE A 153 -9.71 3.29 -1.82
CA ILE A 153 -9.76 3.34 -3.29
C ILE A 153 -10.29 4.70 -3.72
N ASP A 154 -9.59 5.33 -4.63
CA ASP A 154 -10.00 6.56 -5.30
C ASP A 154 -9.99 6.33 -6.82
N ASP A 155 -11.15 6.36 -7.43
CA ASP A 155 -11.35 6.18 -8.88
C ASP A 155 -11.80 7.48 -9.57
N THR A 156 -11.49 8.65 -8.96
CA THR A 156 -11.81 9.95 -9.51
C THR A 156 -11.17 10.10 -10.91
N PRO A 157 -11.97 10.27 -11.97
CA PRO A 157 -11.42 10.39 -13.32
C PRO A 157 -10.65 11.70 -13.48
N GLY A 158 -9.44 11.60 -14.05
CA GLY A 158 -8.60 12.77 -14.34
C GLY A 158 -8.01 13.45 -13.10
N ILE A 159 -7.93 12.74 -11.97
CA ILE A 159 -7.32 13.24 -10.73
C ILE A 159 -5.91 13.81 -11.00
N LYS A 160 -5.63 15.00 -10.48
CA LYS A 160 -4.33 15.66 -10.61
C LYS A 160 -3.33 15.16 -9.57
N ILE A 161 -2.05 15.21 -9.90
CA ILE A 161 -0.97 14.81 -8.98
C ILE A 161 -1.03 15.60 -7.66
N THR A 162 -1.40 16.90 -7.73
CA THR A 162 -1.58 17.74 -6.54
C THR A 162 -2.72 17.26 -5.64
N GLU A 163 -3.78 16.71 -6.22
CA GLU A 163 -4.91 16.13 -5.49
C GLU A 163 -4.54 14.79 -4.87
N ILE A 164 -3.81 13.94 -5.59
CA ILE A 164 -3.26 12.68 -5.05
C ILE A 164 -2.41 12.99 -3.82
N ARG A 165 -1.49 13.97 -3.93
CA ARG A 165 -0.63 14.38 -2.81
C ARG A 165 -1.41 14.92 -1.61
N ALA A 166 -2.56 15.55 -1.84
CA ALA A 166 -3.38 16.11 -0.76
C ALA A 166 -4.23 15.04 -0.05
N ARG A 167 -4.50 13.90 -0.73
CA ARG A 167 -5.30 12.79 -0.20
C ARG A 167 -4.46 11.64 0.37
N SER A 168 -3.15 11.64 0.09
CA SER A 168 -2.17 10.69 0.63
C SER A 168 -1.59 11.19 1.94
#